data_d1294f20a160caee502af617c3cdec00
#
_entry.id   d1294f20a160caee502af617c3cdec00
#
_cell.length_a   1.000
_cell.length_b   1.000
_cell.length_c   1.000
_cell.angle_alpha   90.00
_cell.angle_beta   90.00
_cell.angle_gamma   90.00
#
_symmetry.space_group_name_H-M   'P 1'
#
loop_
_entity.id
_entity.type
_entity.pdbx_description
1 polymer ?
#
loop_
_entity_poly.entity_id
_entity_poly.type
_entity_poly.pdbx_seq_one_letter_code
_entity_poly.pdbx_strand_id
1 'polypeptide(L)'
;MSKTSREKGKRGEREVASLLREYGYDARRGQQYHGGSDSPDVVGLAGVHIEVKRTERLDLYGALAQSKGDAGEEMPIVVHRKNN
;
A
#
# COMPACT_ATOMS: atom_id res chain seq x y z
N MET A 1 -1.58 -15.83 -13.06
CA MET A 1 -0.36 -15.33 -13.70
C MET A 1 0.31 -14.30 -12.80
N SER A 2 1.51 -14.60 -12.34
CA SER A 2 2.23 -13.77 -11.39
C SER A 2 2.52 -12.38 -11.94
N LYS A 3 2.82 -12.27 -13.22
CA LYS A 3 3.11 -10.97 -13.85
C LYS A 3 1.90 -10.04 -13.80
N THR A 4 0.71 -10.57 -14.09
CA THR A 4 -0.52 -9.78 -14.07
C THR A 4 -0.86 -9.31 -12.66
N SER A 5 -0.70 -10.19 -11.67
CA SER A 5 -0.96 -9.85 -10.27
C SER A 5 -0.01 -8.76 -9.79
N ARG A 6 1.26 -8.87 -10.18
CA ARG A 6 2.28 -7.90 -9.81
C ARG A 6 1.96 -6.53 -10.40
N GLU A 7 1.51 -6.50 -11.64
CA GLU A 7 1.17 -5.23 -12.30
C GLU A 7 -0.08 -4.60 -11.71
N LYS A 8 -1.06 -5.40 -11.32
CA LYS A 8 -2.24 -4.89 -10.64
C LYS A 8 -1.88 -4.24 -9.30
N GLY A 9 -0.96 -4.86 -8.57
CA GLY A 9 -0.48 -4.29 -7.32
C GLY A 9 0.19 -2.95 -7.52
N LYS A 10 1.09 -2.87 -8.49
CA LYS A 10 1.79 -1.64 -8.81
C LYS A 10 0.83 -0.55 -9.26
N ARG A 11 -0.20 -0.90 -10.03
CA ARG A 11 -1.20 0.05 -10.47
C ARG A 11 -1.97 0.62 -9.29
N GLY A 12 -2.36 -0.23 -8.35
CA GLY A 12 -3.06 0.22 -7.14
C GLY A 12 -2.22 1.19 -6.34
N GLU A 13 -0.93 0.89 -6.16
CA GLU A 13 -0.01 1.76 -5.45
C GLU A 13 0.13 3.12 -6.15
N ARG A 14 0.24 3.12 -7.47
CA ARG A 14 0.34 4.36 -8.24
C ARG A 14 -0.93 5.19 -8.15
N GLU A 15 -2.08 4.54 -8.17
CA GLU A 15 -3.36 5.23 -8.06
C GLU A 15 -3.50 5.93 -6.71
N VAL A 16 -3.13 5.25 -5.64
CA VAL A 16 -3.19 5.85 -4.29
C VAL A 16 -2.20 7.01 -4.19
N ALA A 17 -0.97 6.82 -4.66
CA ALA A 17 0.03 7.89 -4.63
C ALA A 17 -0.43 9.10 -5.43
N SER A 18 -1.02 8.87 -6.62
CA SER A 18 -1.53 9.95 -7.45
C SER A 18 -2.66 10.71 -6.76
N LEU A 19 -3.58 9.99 -6.13
CA LEU A 19 -4.67 10.62 -5.40
C LEU A 19 -4.16 11.50 -4.27
N LEU A 20 -3.19 11.00 -3.52
CA LEU A 20 -2.62 11.77 -2.41
C LEU A 20 -1.88 13.00 -2.91
N ARG A 21 -1.23 12.92 -4.06
CA ARG A 21 -0.58 14.11 -4.65
C ARG A 21 -1.60 15.18 -5.01
N GLU A 22 -2.81 14.78 -5.41
CA GLU A 22 -3.87 15.74 -5.69
C GLU A 22 -4.28 16.52 -4.45
N TYR A 23 -4.08 15.95 -3.26
CA TYR A 23 -4.37 16.62 -2.00
C TYR A 23 -3.17 17.38 -1.43
N GLY A 24 -2.07 17.44 -2.18
CA GLY A 24 -0.92 18.25 -1.79
C GLY A 24 0.19 17.49 -1.08
N TYR A 25 0.09 16.18 -0.94
CA TYR A 25 1.15 15.37 -0.35
C TYR A 25 2.18 14.99 -1.41
N ASP A 26 3.41 14.84 -0.99
CA ASP A 26 4.49 14.39 -1.88
C ASP A 26 4.54 12.86 -1.88
N ALA A 27 3.40 12.25 -2.19
CA ALA A 27 3.26 10.81 -2.15
C ALA A 27 3.81 10.17 -3.40
N ARG A 28 4.42 9.01 -3.24
CA ARG A 28 4.93 8.22 -4.35
C ARG A 28 4.94 6.76 -3.97
N ARG A 29 5.02 5.91 -4.96
CA ARG A 29 5.09 4.48 -4.75
C ARG A 29 6.38 4.13 -4.01
N GLY A 30 6.27 3.32 -2.97
CA GLY A 30 7.42 2.84 -2.23
C GLY A 30 8.21 1.83 -3.05
N GLN A 31 9.51 1.76 -2.81
CA GLN A 31 10.36 0.77 -3.45
C GLN A 31 10.69 -0.31 -2.46
N GLN A 32 10.37 -1.55 -2.84
CA GLN A 32 10.64 -2.69 -1.99
C GLN A 32 11.87 -3.41 -2.50
N TYR A 33 13.00 -3.12 -1.88
CA TYR A 33 14.24 -3.78 -2.22
C TYR A 33 14.42 -5.01 -1.36
N HIS A 34 15.03 -6.03 -1.95
CA HIS A 34 15.41 -7.25 -1.24
C HIS A 34 14.25 -7.96 -0.57
N GLY A 35 13.06 -7.79 -1.11
CA GLY A 35 11.88 -8.44 -0.57
C GLY A 35 11.45 -7.94 0.79
N GLY A 36 11.81 -6.71 1.15
CA GLY A 36 11.42 -6.13 2.42
C GLY A 36 9.92 -6.08 2.58
N SER A 37 9.37 -7.00 3.37
CA SER A 37 7.92 -7.10 3.58
C SER A 37 7.39 -6.01 4.48
N ASP A 38 8.27 -5.33 5.21
CA ASP A 38 7.90 -4.28 6.15
C ASP A 38 7.95 -2.88 5.54
N SER A 39 8.28 -2.79 4.24
CA SER A 39 8.28 -1.50 3.55
C SER A 39 6.86 -1.09 3.18
N PRO A 40 6.49 0.20 3.35
CA PRO A 40 5.16 0.64 2.92
C PRO A 40 5.04 0.66 1.40
N ASP A 41 3.83 0.50 0.91
CA ASP A 41 3.54 0.53 -0.53
C ASP A 41 3.54 1.94 -1.08
N VAL A 42 3.20 2.92 -0.26
CA VAL A 42 3.21 4.34 -0.63
C VAL A 42 3.95 5.12 0.45
N VAL A 43 4.85 5.99 0.02
CA VAL A 43 5.65 6.83 0.91
C VAL A 43 5.37 8.30 0.63
N GLY A 44 5.87 9.18 1.49
CA GLY A 44 5.71 10.62 1.33
C GLY A 44 4.84 11.27 2.41
N LEU A 45 4.24 10.47 3.30
CA LEU A 45 3.47 10.99 4.42
C LEU A 45 4.15 10.57 5.72
N ALA A 46 4.60 11.54 6.49
CA ALA A 46 5.29 11.26 7.74
C ALA A 46 4.34 10.65 8.77
N GLY A 47 4.81 9.66 9.49
CA GLY A 47 4.07 9.07 10.60
C GLY A 47 3.02 8.04 10.21
N VAL A 48 2.87 7.73 8.92
CA VAL A 48 1.91 6.73 8.48
C VAL A 48 2.60 5.67 7.62
N HIS A 49 2.08 4.46 7.72
CA HIS A 49 2.57 3.32 6.94
C HIS A 49 1.41 2.84 6.09
N ILE A 50 1.51 3.00 4.79
CA ILE A 50 0.40 2.77 3.87
C ILE A 50 0.61 1.47 3.09
N GLU A 51 -0.37 0.56 3.22
CA GLU A 51 -0.43 -0.67 2.46
C GLU A 51 -1.61 -0.58 1.50
N VAL A 52 -1.41 -1.00 0.26
CA VAL A 52 -2.46 -0.96 -0.76
C VAL A 52 -2.82 -2.39 -1.14
N LYS A 53 -4.11 -2.69 -1.06
CA LYS A 53 -4.63 -4.00 -1.45
C LYS A 53 -5.63 -3.82 -2.58
N ARG A 54 -5.37 -4.46 -3.70
CA ARG A 54 -6.26 -4.43 -4.84
C ARG A 54 -6.73 -5.85 -5.15
N THR A 55 -7.79 -6.26 -4.47
CA THR A 55 -8.33 -7.61 -4.57
C THR A 55 -9.85 -7.56 -4.56
N GLU A 56 -10.48 -8.62 -5.05
CA GLU A 56 -11.93 -8.73 -4.99
C GLU A 56 -12.42 -8.99 -3.57
N ARG A 57 -11.62 -9.74 -2.81
CA ARG A 57 -11.93 -10.05 -1.42
C ARG A 57 -10.78 -9.60 -0.56
N LEU A 58 -11.10 -8.93 0.51
CA LEU A 58 -10.11 -8.46 1.48
C LEU A 58 -10.35 -9.12 2.81
N ASP A 59 -9.32 -9.76 3.32
CA ASP A 59 -9.28 -10.13 4.74
C ASP A 59 -8.85 -8.88 5.51
N LEU A 60 -9.84 -8.08 5.90
CA LEU A 60 -9.57 -6.79 6.52
C LEU A 60 -8.75 -6.91 7.80
N TYR A 61 -9.13 -7.84 8.67
CA TYR A 61 -8.43 -7.98 9.94
C TYR A 61 -7.02 -8.51 9.75
N GLY A 62 -6.83 -9.45 8.82
CA GLY A 62 -5.50 -9.94 8.49
C GLY A 62 -4.61 -8.86 7.90
N ALA A 63 -5.17 -8.06 6.99
CA ALA A 63 -4.43 -6.97 6.37
C ALA A 63 -4.03 -5.90 7.39
N LEU A 64 -4.95 -5.54 8.28
CA LEU A 64 -4.65 -4.57 9.33
C LEU A 64 -3.61 -5.10 10.32
N ALA A 65 -3.72 -6.36 10.69
CA ALA A 65 -2.74 -6.97 11.60
C ALA A 65 -1.35 -6.98 10.96
N GLN A 66 -1.25 -7.32 9.69
CA GLN A 66 0.00 -7.31 8.97
C GLN A 66 0.57 -5.88 8.89
N SER A 67 -0.26 -4.93 8.50
CA SER A 67 0.16 -3.54 8.38
C SER A 67 0.62 -2.98 9.72
N LYS A 68 -0.09 -3.31 10.80
CA LYS A 68 0.28 -2.88 12.13
C LYS A 68 1.64 -3.43 12.54
N GLY A 69 1.90 -4.69 12.23
CA GLY A 69 3.19 -5.30 12.50
C GLY A 69 4.32 -4.64 11.71
N ASP A 70 4.07 -4.37 10.43
CA ASP A 70 5.07 -3.77 9.55
C ASP A 70 5.30 -2.29 9.84
N ALA A 71 4.28 -1.59 10.32
CA ALA A 71 4.35 -0.16 10.57
C ALA A 71 5.22 0.22 11.76
N GLY A 72 5.40 -0.69 12.72
CA GLY A 72 6.14 -0.36 13.94
C GLY A 72 5.40 0.71 14.73
N GLU A 73 6.03 1.87 14.90
CA GLU A 73 5.44 2.99 15.63
C GLU A 73 4.58 3.90 14.75
N GLU A 74 4.63 3.71 13.44
CA GLU A 74 3.83 4.52 12.53
C GLU A 74 2.38 4.07 12.56
N MET A 75 1.47 4.96 12.15
CA MET A 75 0.06 4.61 12.05
C MET A 75 -0.17 3.72 10.83
N PRO A 76 -0.66 2.49 11.02
CA PRO A 76 -0.93 1.62 9.88
C PRO A 76 -2.21 2.05 9.17
N ILE A 77 -2.14 2.13 7.84
CA ILE A 77 -3.28 2.44 7.00
C ILE A 77 -3.34 1.41 5.90
N VAL A 78 -4.51 0.80 5.73
CA VAL A 78 -4.75 -0.13 4.63
C VAL A 78 -5.76 0.51 3.68
N VAL A 79 -5.35 0.66 2.42
CA VAL A 79 -6.23 1.16 1.37
C VAL A 79 -6.61 -0.02 0.50
N HIS A 80 -7.91 -0.26 0.38
CA HIS A 80 -8.41 -1.37 -0.41
C HIS A 80 -9.17 -0.86 -1.63
N ARG A 81 -8.82 -1.37 -2.77
CA ARG A 81 -9.58 -1.14 -3.99
C ARG A 81 -10.12 -2.46 -4.49
N LYS A 82 -11.42 -2.53 -4.61
CA LYS A 82 -12.06 -3.72 -5.12
C LYS A 82 -11.78 -3.85 -6.62
N ASN A 83 -11.42 -5.05 -7.01
CA ASN A 83 -11.08 -5.37 -8.37
C ASN A 83 -12.33 -5.84 -9.09
N ASN A 84 -12.76 -5.14 -10.10
CA ASN A 84 -13.89 -5.61 -10.89
C ASN A 84 -13.82 -5.11 -12.33
#